data_821bcc35e75fc14db7587bc8242ca77a
#
_entry.id   821bcc35e75fc14db7587bc8242ca77a
#
_cell.length_a   1.000
_cell.length_b   1.000
_cell.length_c   1.000
_cell.angle_alpha   90.00
_cell.angle_beta   90.00
_cell.angle_gamma   90.00
#
_symmetry.space_group_name_H-M   'P 1'
#
loop_
_entity.id
_entity.type
_entity.pdbx_description
1 polymer ?
#
loop_
_entity_poly.entity_id
_entity_poly.type
_entity_poly.pdbx_seq_one_letter_code
_entity_poly.pdbx_strand_id
1 'polypeptide(L)'
;MDMTIEKAVDGVQLSFIKNDSGEKVAVAFLSRCLTELNKYFPSSFDAGMITMASQMILRNYWYMKAEEVLLVFKEGIFGKYGKVYGQINFPVIAQWFEAHDAERSGLFEANHETKKGELNGSNHDRKAPLLTNSFDDMVRDEANKKANFFMKKRTENEEGEK
;
A
#
# COMPACT_ATOMS: atom_id res chain seq x y z
N MET A 1 3.21 3.02 25.66
CA MET A 1 2.81 3.68 24.41
C MET A 1 1.89 2.71 23.67
N ASP A 2 0.61 3.04 23.56
CA ASP A 2 -0.33 2.13 22.90
C ASP A 2 -0.18 2.25 21.39
N MET A 3 0.15 1.13 20.76
CA MET A 3 0.22 1.01 19.31
C MET A 3 -1.19 0.72 18.80
N THR A 4 -1.71 1.59 17.94
CA THR A 4 -2.98 1.42 17.22
C THR A 4 -2.72 1.07 15.75
N ILE A 5 -3.74 0.57 15.04
CA ILE A 5 -3.61 0.25 13.61
C ILE A 5 -3.18 1.49 12.81
N GLU A 6 -3.76 2.68 13.08
CA GLU A 6 -3.42 3.91 12.40
C GLU A 6 -1.93 4.28 12.52
N LYS A 7 -1.32 4.02 13.69
CA LYS A 7 0.12 4.25 13.90
C LYS A 7 0.97 3.14 13.28
N ALA A 8 0.47 1.91 13.29
CA ALA A 8 1.20 0.76 12.78
C ALA A 8 1.33 0.80 11.25
N VAL A 9 0.35 1.35 10.53
CA VAL A 9 0.40 1.47 9.06
C VAL A 9 1.39 2.52 8.56
N ASP A 10 1.92 3.38 9.42
CA ASP A 10 2.97 4.35 9.08
C ASP A 10 4.38 3.77 9.19
N GLY A 11 4.51 2.52 9.62
CA GLY A 11 5.79 1.84 9.83
C GLY A 11 6.51 1.40 8.56
N VAL A 12 7.54 0.55 8.73
CA VAL A 12 8.38 0.05 7.64
C VAL A 12 7.77 -1.20 7.02
N GLN A 13 7.58 -1.18 5.71
CA GLN A 13 6.96 -2.29 4.97
C GLN A 13 7.89 -3.51 4.90
N LEU A 14 7.35 -4.72 5.07
CA LEU A 14 8.12 -5.97 4.98
C LEU A 14 8.81 -6.14 3.63
N SER A 15 8.16 -5.74 2.53
CA SER A 15 8.78 -5.75 1.21
C SER A 15 9.96 -4.79 1.09
N PHE A 16 9.91 -3.65 1.78
CA PHE A 16 11.04 -2.72 1.82
C PHE A 16 12.22 -3.36 2.55
N ILE A 17 12.00 -3.97 3.73
CA ILE A 17 13.03 -4.69 4.47
C ILE A 17 13.64 -5.80 3.61
N LYS A 18 12.78 -6.57 2.90
CA LYS A 18 13.22 -7.63 1.99
C LYS A 18 14.11 -7.11 0.86
N ASN A 19 13.73 -5.99 0.24
CA ASN A 19 14.43 -5.44 -0.92
C ASN A 19 15.72 -4.69 -0.55
N ASP A 20 15.71 -3.97 0.57
CA ASP A 20 16.84 -3.17 1.05
C ASP A 20 17.88 -4.02 1.77
N SER A 21 17.45 -4.80 2.75
CA SER A 21 18.34 -5.55 3.66
C SER A 21 18.43 -7.04 3.31
N GLY A 22 17.60 -7.52 2.40
CA GLY A 22 17.55 -8.90 1.93
C GLY A 22 16.49 -9.77 2.61
N GLU A 23 16.06 -10.80 1.89
CA GLU A 23 15.01 -11.73 2.35
C GLU A 23 15.36 -12.41 3.68
N LYS A 24 16.65 -12.76 3.88
CA LYS A 24 17.12 -13.39 5.13
C LYS A 24 16.87 -12.51 6.35
N VAL A 25 17.03 -11.18 6.23
CA VAL A 25 16.80 -10.22 7.30
C VAL A 25 15.32 -10.12 7.63
N ALA A 26 14.46 -10.03 6.60
CA ALA A 26 13.01 -10.02 6.79
C ALA A 26 12.50 -11.31 7.46
N VAL A 27 13.00 -12.48 7.02
CA VAL A 27 12.67 -13.77 7.64
C VAL A 27 13.19 -13.84 9.09
N ALA A 28 14.40 -13.35 9.36
CA ALA A 28 14.96 -13.33 10.72
C ALA A 28 14.12 -12.45 11.66
N PHE A 29 13.65 -11.29 11.20
CA PHE A 29 12.74 -10.43 11.95
C PHE A 29 11.44 -11.18 12.30
N LEU A 30 10.78 -11.80 11.33
CA LEU A 30 9.55 -12.56 11.55
C LEU A 30 9.78 -13.78 12.45
N SER A 31 10.91 -14.47 12.28
CA SER A 31 11.28 -15.60 13.14
C SER A 31 11.47 -15.16 14.59
N ARG A 32 12.04 -13.97 14.81
CA ARG A 32 12.15 -13.40 16.15
C ARG A 32 10.78 -13.12 16.76
N CYS A 33 9.86 -12.53 15.99
CA CYS A 33 8.50 -12.28 16.45
C CYS A 33 7.76 -13.57 16.81
N LEU A 34 7.87 -14.62 15.99
CA LEU A 34 7.27 -15.94 16.26
C LEU A 34 7.91 -16.64 17.45
N THR A 35 9.22 -16.47 17.66
CA THR A 35 9.91 -17.00 18.84
C THR A 35 9.39 -16.33 20.12
N GLU A 36 9.17 -15.03 20.10
CA GLU A 36 8.57 -14.31 21.23
C GLU A 36 7.11 -14.77 21.46
N LEU A 37 6.31 -14.92 20.38
CA LEU A 37 4.96 -15.45 20.45
C LEU A 37 4.93 -16.85 21.08
N ASN A 38 5.87 -17.72 20.74
CA ASN A 38 5.97 -19.10 21.25
C ASN A 38 6.20 -19.18 22.77
N LYS A 39 6.64 -18.10 23.41
CA LYS A 39 6.75 -18.01 24.88
C LYS A 39 5.38 -18.00 25.57
N TYR A 40 4.36 -17.45 24.89
CA TYR A 40 2.99 -17.39 25.39
C TYR A 40 2.21 -18.69 25.09
N PHE A 41 2.63 -19.41 24.05
CA PHE A 41 2.03 -20.68 23.61
C PHE A 41 3.13 -21.75 23.50
N PRO A 42 3.64 -22.25 24.62
CA PRO A 42 4.81 -23.14 24.62
C PRO A 42 4.53 -24.41 23.82
N SER A 43 5.55 -24.90 23.15
CA SER A 43 5.53 -26.10 22.30
C SER A 43 4.60 -26.00 21.06
N SER A 44 4.18 -24.80 20.67
CA SER A 44 3.40 -24.60 19.45
C SER A 44 4.25 -24.74 18.19
N PHE A 45 5.47 -24.21 18.21
CA PHE A 45 6.36 -24.22 17.05
C PHE A 45 7.78 -24.68 17.42
N ASP A 46 8.31 -25.61 16.62
CA ASP A 46 9.73 -25.89 16.58
C ASP A 46 10.49 -24.88 15.67
N ALA A 47 11.81 -24.95 15.65
CA ALA A 47 12.64 -24.02 14.87
C ALA A 47 12.37 -24.10 13.35
N GLY A 48 12.08 -25.29 12.83
CA GLY A 48 11.74 -25.49 11.42
C GLY A 48 10.38 -24.86 11.07
N MET A 49 9.40 -25.06 11.94
CA MET A 49 8.07 -24.48 11.81
C MET A 49 8.10 -22.95 11.89
N ILE A 50 8.90 -22.39 12.80
CA ILE A 50 9.10 -20.93 12.90
C ILE A 50 9.65 -20.38 11.57
N THR A 51 10.67 -21.02 11.01
CA THR A 51 11.26 -20.57 9.74
C THR A 51 10.24 -20.65 8.60
N MET A 52 9.52 -21.75 8.49
CA MET A 52 8.49 -21.94 7.46
C MET A 52 7.35 -20.92 7.62
N ALA A 53 6.85 -20.73 8.83
CA ALA A 53 5.80 -19.74 9.11
C ALA A 53 6.25 -18.31 8.79
N SER A 54 7.51 -17.96 9.09
CA SER A 54 8.09 -16.66 8.75
C SER A 54 8.12 -16.43 7.24
N GLN A 55 8.52 -17.44 6.46
CA GLN A 55 8.52 -17.36 5.00
C GLN A 55 7.10 -17.22 4.44
N MET A 56 6.13 -17.96 5.00
CA MET A 56 4.73 -17.87 4.58
C MET A 56 4.14 -16.49 4.90
N ILE A 57 4.42 -15.92 6.08
CA ILE A 57 3.99 -14.55 6.43
C ILE A 57 4.59 -13.56 5.45
N LEU A 58 5.90 -13.60 5.22
CA LEU A 58 6.58 -12.70 4.30
C LEU A 58 6.02 -12.80 2.87
N ARG A 59 5.67 -14.00 2.43
CA ARG A 59 5.13 -14.25 1.09
C ARG A 59 3.69 -13.73 0.93
N ASN A 60 2.84 -13.95 1.92
CA ASN A 60 1.42 -13.65 1.83
C ASN A 60 1.09 -12.21 2.25
N TYR A 61 1.87 -11.64 3.21
CA TYR A 61 1.62 -10.33 3.82
C TYR A 61 2.80 -9.36 3.61
N TRP A 62 3.52 -9.47 2.50
CA TRP A 62 4.67 -8.65 2.14
C TRP A 62 4.41 -7.14 2.16
N TYR A 63 3.16 -6.73 1.98
CA TYR A 63 2.68 -5.36 1.96
C TYR A 63 2.44 -4.77 3.36
N MET A 64 2.34 -5.61 4.39
CA MET A 64 2.18 -5.15 5.76
C MET A 64 3.45 -4.51 6.31
N LYS A 65 3.26 -3.64 7.29
CA LYS A 65 4.37 -3.02 8.01
C LYS A 65 4.87 -3.94 9.13
N ALA A 66 6.13 -3.78 9.50
CA ALA A 66 6.72 -4.53 10.62
C ALA A 66 5.96 -4.27 11.93
N GLU A 67 5.52 -3.03 12.13
CA GLU A 67 4.72 -2.60 13.28
C GLU A 67 3.32 -3.23 13.28
N GLU A 68 2.71 -3.42 12.11
CA GLU A 68 1.43 -4.14 11.98
C GLU A 68 1.59 -5.61 12.40
N VAL A 69 2.67 -6.27 12.00
CA VAL A 69 2.95 -7.66 12.41
C VAL A 69 3.07 -7.78 13.93
N LEU A 70 3.79 -6.85 14.56
CA LEU A 70 3.90 -6.82 16.03
C LEU A 70 2.53 -6.59 16.70
N LEU A 71 1.71 -5.72 16.11
CA LEU A 71 0.36 -5.45 16.60
C LEU A 71 -0.53 -6.68 16.49
N VAL A 72 -0.52 -7.39 15.34
CA VAL A 72 -1.27 -8.63 15.12
C VAL A 72 -0.95 -9.67 16.19
N PHE A 73 0.34 -9.89 16.47
CA PHE A 73 0.74 -10.86 17.49
C PHE A 73 0.33 -10.40 18.90
N LYS A 74 0.50 -9.12 19.23
CA LYS A 74 0.07 -8.57 20.50
C LYS A 74 -1.44 -8.77 20.69
N GLU A 75 -2.25 -8.36 19.75
CA GLU A 75 -3.71 -8.45 19.79
C GLU A 75 -4.19 -9.89 19.80
N GLY A 76 -3.52 -10.78 19.05
CA GLY A 76 -3.79 -12.22 19.05
C GLY A 76 -3.54 -12.86 20.41
N ILE A 77 -2.45 -12.52 21.10
CA ILE A 77 -2.17 -12.98 22.48
C ILE A 77 -3.29 -12.55 23.44
N PHE A 78 -3.80 -11.33 23.29
CA PHE A 78 -4.89 -10.81 24.11
C PHE A 78 -6.27 -11.33 23.69
N GLY A 79 -6.35 -12.17 22.65
CA GLY A 79 -7.58 -12.84 22.22
C GLY A 79 -8.53 -11.96 21.39
N LYS A 80 -8.07 -10.86 20.82
CA LYS A 80 -8.88 -10.01 19.94
C LYS A 80 -9.47 -10.79 18.76
N TYR A 81 -8.68 -11.67 18.17
CA TYR A 81 -9.06 -12.48 17.01
C TYR A 81 -9.68 -13.85 17.40
N GLY A 82 -10.03 -14.02 18.66
CA GLY A 82 -10.58 -15.24 19.22
C GLY A 82 -9.68 -15.86 20.29
N LYS A 83 -10.29 -16.63 21.19
CA LYS A 83 -9.55 -17.28 22.27
C LYS A 83 -8.79 -18.48 21.75
N VAL A 84 -7.51 -18.55 22.07
CA VAL A 84 -6.66 -19.71 21.77
C VAL A 84 -6.45 -20.50 23.05
N TYR A 85 -6.76 -21.78 23.01
CA TYR A 85 -6.60 -22.70 24.12
C TYR A 85 -5.43 -23.66 23.84
N GLY A 86 -4.38 -23.55 24.63
CA GLY A 86 -3.20 -24.41 24.52
C GLY A 86 -2.24 -23.99 23.43
N GLN A 87 -2.05 -24.85 22.43
CA GLN A 87 -1.12 -24.62 21.32
C GLN A 87 -1.77 -23.84 20.18
N ILE A 88 -0.98 -23.00 19.53
CA ILE A 88 -1.39 -22.37 18.27
C ILE A 88 -0.69 -23.05 17.09
N ASN A 89 -1.32 -22.94 15.92
CA ASN A 89 -0.78 -23.43 14.66
C ASN A 89 -0.83 -22.33 13.59
N PHE A 90 -0.21 -22.58 12.46
CA PHE A 90 -0.16 -21.58 11.39
C PHE A 90 -1.56 -21.12 10.90
N PRO A 91 -2.58 -21.99 10.73
CA PRO A 91 -3.94 -21.56 10.41
C PRO A 91 -4.52 -20.52 11.39
N VAL A 92 -4.28 -20.66 12.69
CA VAL A 92 -4.71 -19.67 13.69
C VAL A 92 -4.01 -18.34 13.49
N ILE A 93 -2.70 -18.35 13.23
CA ILE A 93 -1.94 -17.14 12.93
C ILE A 93 -2.46 -16.51 11.62
N ALA A 94 -2.71 -17.28 10.58
CA ALA A 94 -3.28 -16.80 9.34
C ALA A 94 -4.62 -16.09 9.54
N GLN A 95 -5.51 -16.64 10.35
CA GLN A 95 -6.78 -16.00 10.72
C GLN A 95 -6.56 -14.64 11.41
N TRP A 96 -5.54 -14.51 12.26
CA TRP A 96 -5.23 -13.23 12.89
C TRP A 96 -4.81 -12.17 11.86
N PHE A 97 -3.96 -12.56 10.91
CA PHE A 97 -3.53 -11.68 9.84
C PHE A 97 -4.69 -11.29 8.91
N GLU A 98 -5.57 -12.24 8.57
CA GLU A 98 -6.77 -11.99 7.75
C GLU A 98 -7.74 -11.01 8.45
N ALA A 99 -7.99 -11.22 9.75
CA ALA A 99 -8.84 -10.34 10.52
C ALA A 99 -8.27 -8.92 10.63
N HIS A 100 -6.95 -8.80 10.84
CA HIS A 100 -6.26 -7.52 10.86
C HIS A 100 -6.30 -6.82 9.50
N ASP A 101 -6.11 -7.57 8.41
CA ASP A 101 -6.14 -7.00 7.05
C ASP A 101 -7.53 -6.50 6.68
N ALA A 102 -8.60 -7.17 7.13
CA ALA A 102 -9.96 -6.70 6.97
C ALA A 102 -10.21 -5.38 7.73
N GLU A 103 -9.75 -5.26 8.99
CA GLU A 103 -9.84 -4.02 9.76
C GLU A 103 -9.04 -2.88 9.10
N ARG A 104 -7.83 -3.19 8.65
CA ARG A 104 -6.95 -2.27 7.93
C ARG A 104 -7.61 -1.73 6.66
N SER A 105 -8.21 -2.60 5.86
CA SER A 105 -8.91 -2.23 4.63
C SER A 105 -10.09 -1.30 4.92
N GLY A 106 -10.88 -1.60 5.95
CA GLY A 106 -11.97 -0.73 6.39
C GLY A 106 -11.52 0.67 6.80
N LEU A 107 -10.36 0.79 7.49
CA LEU A 107 -9.78 2.09 7.83
C LEU A 107 -9.35 2.89 6.59
N PHE A 108 -8.75 2.23 5.60
CA PHE A 108 -8.36 2.91 4.36
C PHE A 108 -9.57 3.38 3.57
N GLU A 109 -10.63 2.57 3.49
CA GLU A 109 -11.88 2.95 2.83
C GLU A 109 -12.54 4.15 3.52
N ALA A 110 -12.67 4.13 4.85
CA ALA A 110 -13.22 5.23 5.63
C ALA A 110 -12.41 6.53 5.44
N ASN A 111 -11.08 6.44 5.47
CA ASN A 111 -10.21 7.60 5.24
C ASN A 111 -10.30 8.12 3.78
N HIS A 112 -10.53 7.23 2.82
CA HIS A 112 -10.71 7.61 1.42
C HIS A 112 -12.04 8.33 1.19
N GLU A 113 -13.11 7.86 1.83
CA GLU A 113 -14.43 8.49 1.77
C GLU A 113 -14.42 9.87 2.43
N THR A 114 -13.76 10.01 3.59
CA THR A 114 -13.63 11.30 4.29
C THR A 114 -12.91 12.33 3.42
N LYS A 115 -11.78 11.96 2.81
CA LYS A 115 -11.03 12.83 1.89
C LYS A 115 -11.83 13.21 0.65
N LYS A 116 -12.62 12.27 0.11
CA LYS A 116 -13.49 12.51 -1.04
C LYS A 116 -14.64 13.46 -0.68
N GLY A 117 -15.19 13.34 0.54
CA GLY A 117 -16.19 14.25 1.07
C GLY A 117 -15.66 15.69 1.25
N GLU A 118 -14.44 15.84 1.79
CA GLU A 118 -13.77 17.13 1.95
C GLU A 118 -13.47 17.81 0.61
N LEU A 119 -13.01 17.05 -0.39
CA LEU A 119 -12.78 17.56 -1.75
C LEU A 119 -14.07 18.00 -2.44
N ASN A 120 -15.17 17.28 -2.24
CA ASN A 120 -16.47 17.62 -2.82
C ASN A 120 -17.16 18.77 -2.07
N GLY A 121 -16.98 18.88 -0.75
CA GLY A 121 -17.52 19.99 0.05
C GLY A 121 -16.85 21.34 -0.22
N SER A 122 -15.57 21.35 -0.61
CA SER A 122 -14.81 22.55 -0.94
C SER A 122 -15.12 23.09 -2.35
N ASN A 123 -15.79 22.32 -3.20
CA ASN A 123 -16.09 22.72 -4.59
C ASN A 123 -17.42 23.45 -4.78
N HIS A 124 -18.22 23.67 -3.73
CA HIS A 124 -19.51 24.34 -3.89
C HIS A 124 -19.41 25.86 -4.07
N ASP A 125 -18.27 26.49 -3.78
CA ASP A 125 -18.05 27.94 -3.94
C ASP A 125 -16.99 28.33 -4.99
N ARG A 126 -16.35 27.37 -5.65
CA ARG A 126 -15.51 27.68 -6.80
C ARG A 126 -16.32 27.47 -8.08
N LYS A 127 -16.89 28.55 -8.62
CA LYS A 127 -17.16 28.64 -10.07
C LYS A 127 -15.86 28.28 -10.76
N ALA A 128 -15.74 27.02 -11.21
CA ALA A 128 -14.63 26.59 -12.02
C ALA A 128 -14.58 27.51 -13.23
N PRO A 129 -13.47 28.18 -13.53
CA PRO A 129 -13.27 28.73 -14.85
C PRO A 129 -13.33 27.51 -15.78
N LEU A 130 -14.16 27.61 -16.81
CA LEU A 130 -14.31 26.63 -17.85
C LEU A 130 -12.94 26.33 -18.49
N LEU A 131 -12.22 25.32 -17.95
CA LEU A 131 -10.95 24.83 -18.49
C LEU A 131 -11.11 24.07 -19.82
N THR A 132 -12.35 23.91 -20.29
CA THR A 132 -12.66 23.27 -21.57
C THR A 132 -12.20 24.09 -22.78
N ASN A 133 -12.10 25.41 -22.69
CA ASN A 133 -11.66 26.24 -23.81
C ASN A 133 -10.13 26.25 -23.97
N SER A 134 -9.36 26.03 -22.91
CA SER A 134 -7.90 26.12 -22.96
C SER A 134 -7.23 24.94 -23.66
N PHE A 135 -7.79 23.74 -23.58
CA PHE A 135 -7.22 22.58 -24.28
C PHE A 135 -7.57 22.58 -25.76
N ASP A 136 -8.80 22.91 -26.11
CA ASP A 136 -9.25 23.03 -27.50
C ASP A 136 -8.53 24.20 -28.20
N ASP A 137 -8.28 25.31 -27.50
CA ASP A 137 -7.51 26.44 -28.03
C ASP A 137 -6.03 26.08 -28.23
N MET A 138 -5.41 25.31 -27.32
CA MET A 138 -4.03 24.81 -27.51
C MET A 138 -3.91 23.87 -28.71
N VAL A 139 -4.87 22.94 -28.87
CA VAL A 139 -4.87 22.00 -30.01
C VAL A 139 -5.10 22.75 -31.32
N ARG A 140 -5.95 23.78 -31.33
CA ARG A 140 -6.19 24.65 -32.48
C ARG A 140 -4.98 25.47 -32.88
N ASP A 141 -4.27 26.02 -31.89
CA ASP A 141 -3.05 26.81 -32.13
C ASP A 141 -1.91 25.95 -32.66
N GLU A 142 -1.75 24.72 -32.18
CA GLU A 142 -0.76 23.77 -32.71
C GLU A 142 -1.10 23.34 -34.15
N ALA A 143 -2.37 23.06 -34.43
CA ALA A 143 -2.84 22.71 -35.77
C ALA A 143 -2.60 23.88 -36.76
N ASN A 144 -2.87 25.13 -36.35
CA ASN A 144 -2.64 26.32 -37.15
C ASN A 144 -1.15 26.58 -37.40
N LYS A 145 -0.31 26.37 -36.42
CA LYS A 145 1.17 26.48 -36.56
C LYS A 145 1.70 25.48 -37.57
N LYS A 146 1.24 24.22 -37.51
CA LYS A 146 1.60 23.20 -38.52
C LYS A 146 1.12 23.53 -39.91
N ALA A 147 -0.13 23.96 -40.06
CA ALA A 147 -0.69 24.37 -41.36
C ALA A 147 0.12 25.53 -41.97
N ASN A 148 0.42 26.57 -41.22
CA ASN A 148 1.25 27.70 -41.66
C ASN A 148 2.66 27.33 -42.06
N PHE A 149 3.27 26.37 -41.33
CA PHE A 149 4.61 25.87 -41.69
C PHE A 149 4.60 25.10 -43.02
N PHE A 150 3.60 24.27 -43.27
CA PHE A 150 3.48 23.58 -44.56
C PHE A 150 3.16 24.53 -45.74
N MET A 151 2.35 25.56 -45.51
CA MET A 151 2.06 26.59 -46.53
C MET A 151 3.31 27.37 -46.90
N LYS A 152 4.12 27.79 -45.89
CA LYS A 152 5.36 28.52 -46.13
C LYS A 152 6.39 27.69 -46.91
N LYS A 153 6.49 26.39 -46.59
CA LYS A 153 7.42 25.50 -47.28
C LYS A 153 7.01 25.23 -48.73
N ARG A 154 5.70 25.32 -49.06
CA ARG A 154 5.18 25.17 -50.41
C ARG A 154 5.45 26.38 -51.29
N THR A 155 5.35 27.60 -50.73
CA THR A 155 5.67 28.83 -51.44
C THR A 155 7.17 28.96 -51.71
N GLU A 156 8.03 28.54 -50.78
CA GLU A 156 9.48 28.55 -50.96
C GLU A 156 9.96 27.57 -52.05
N ASN A 157 9.24 26.44 -52.25
CA ASN A 157 9.60 25.50 -53.31
C ASN A 157 9.10 25.97 -54.69
N GLU A 158 8.02 26.76 -54.78
CA GLU A 158 7.50 27.30 -56.03
C GLU A 158 8.29 28.50 -56.56
N GLU A 159 9.02 29.21 -55.67
CA GLU A 159 9.90 30.32 -56.04
C GLU A 159 11.33 29.87 -56.41
N GLY A 160 11.74 28.65 -56.09
CA GLY A 160 13.06 28.08 -56.42
C GLY A 160 13.18 27.40 -57.76
N GLU A 161 12.09 27.26 -58.50
CA GLU A 161 12.03 26.61 -59.83
C GLU A 161 11.85 27.62 -60.99
N LYS A 162 12.20 28.90 -60.82
CA LYS A 162 12.22 29.87 -61.91
C LYS A 162 13.59 30.32 -62.26
#